data_5bdf504ef8a3f1bcc696754363e48d83
#
_entry.id   5bdf504ef8a3f1bcc696754363e48d83
#
_cell.length_a   1.000
_cell.length_b   1.000
_cell.length_c   1.000
_cell.angle_alpha   90.00
_cell.angle_beta   90.00
_cell.angle_gamma   90.00
#
_symmetry.space_group_name_H-M   'P 1'
#
loop_
_entity.id
_entity.type
_entity.pdbx_description
1 polymer ?
#
loop_
_entity_poly.entity_id
_entity_poly.type
_entity_poly.pdbx_seq_one_letter_code
_entity_poly.pdbx_strand_id
1 'polypeptide(L)'
;MKNILFALLALIAGLIYLDQFAPGKASTTKPDQVVLLTESNSSDDFLANAFDEEFEFERSVDLSKLSDVEKISHLFQNQLSNVQVRGFGRVVRMLPDDNEGSRHQRFIVRLKNNQTVLVAHNIDIGSRVNSLREGDDIGFYGVYEWNDKGGVVHWTHKDPNGQHPDGYLKYVGLKYH
;
A
#
# COMPACT_ATOMS: atom_id res chain seq x y z
N MET A 1 3.14 -26.77 -13.39
CA MET A 1 3.62 -26.75 -12.01
C MET A 1 4.46 -25.48 -11.77
N LYS A 2 3.90 -24.25 -12.04
CA LYS A 2 4.66 -22.99 -11.93
C LYS A 2 3.88 -21.85 -11.22
N ASN A 3 2.75 -22.16 -10.57
CA ASN A 3 1.91 -21.16 -9.89
C ASN A 3 2.02 -21.21 -8.36
N ILE A 4 3.05 -21.87 -7.81
CA ILE A 4 3.15 -22.13 -6.35
C ILE A 4 4.01 -21.08 -5.64
N LEU A 5 4.86 -20.32 -6.36
CA LEU A 5 5.82 -19.41 -5.71
C LEU A 5 5.25 -18.04 -5.32
N PHE A 6 4.20 -17.57 -6.00
CA PHE A 6 3.51 -16.33 -5.59
C PHE A 6 2.55 -16.53 -4.41
N ALA A 7 2.09 -17.76 -4.19
CA ALA A 7 1.26 -18.11 -3.03
C ALA A 7 2.06 -18.25 -1.73
N LEU A 8 3.39 -18.48 -1.81
CA LEU A 8 4.19 -18.73 -0.61
C LEU A 8 4.61 -17.46 0.14
N LEU A 9 4.68 -16.31 -0.51
CA LEU A 9 5.00 -15.04 0.17
C LEU A 9 3.80 -14.45 0.93
N ALA A 10 2.60 -14.77 0.52
CA ALA A 10 1.37 -14.36 1.23
C ALA A 10 1.06 -15.25 2.46
N LEU A 11 1.61 -16.48 2.52
CA LEU A 11 1.35 -17.46 3.59
C LEU A 11 2.26 -17.28 4.81
N ILE A 12 3.40 -16.60 4.69
CA ILE A 12 4.32 -16.39 5.82
C ILE A 12 3.84 -15.25 6.73
N ALA A 13 3.06 -14.30 6.25
CA ALA A 13 2.47 -13.25 7.08
C ALA A 13 1.24 -13.72 7.88
N GLY A 14 0.60 -14.82 7.48
CA GLY A 14 -0.62 -15.35 8.11
C GLY A 14 -0.38 -16.31 9.29
N LEU A 15 0.82 -16.86 9.46
CA LEU A 15 1.08 -17.92 10.45
C LEU A 15 1.56 -17.42 11.81
N ILE A 16 1.82 -16.13 11.99
CA ILE A 16 2.28 -15.57 13.28
C ILE A 16 1.10 -15.10 14.15
N TYR A 17 -0.13 -15.09 13.65
CA TYR A 17 -1.28 -14.50 14.36
C TYR A 17 -2.22 -15.50 15.06
N LEU A 18 -1.90 -16.81 15.12
CA LEU A 18 -2.83 -17.85 15.61
C LEU A 18 -2.43 -18.54 16.90
N ASP A 19 -1.43 -18.06 17.64
CA ASP A 19 -0.96 -18.78 18.85
C ASP A 19 -1.16 -18.01 20.18
N GLN A 20 -2.17 -17.13 20.27
CA GLN A 20 -2.45 -16.41 21.53
C GLN A 20 -3.89 -16.49 22.04
N PHE A 21 -4.67 -17.49 21.68
CA PHE A 21 -5.97 -17.72 22.33
C PHE A 21 -6.21 -19.20 22.63
N ALA A 22 -5.73 -19.66 23.80
CA ALA A 22 -6.18 -20.91 24.41
C ALA A 22 -7.17 -20.57 25.56
N PRO A 23 -8.36 -21.23 25.63
CA PRO A 23 -9.35 -20.92 26.65
C PRO A 23 -8.98 -21.60 27.97
N GLY A 24 -8.84 -20.83 29.02
CA GLY A 24 -8.70 -21.29 30.40
C GLY A 24 -9.99 -21.92 30.92
N LYS A 25 -9.83 -23.05 31.60
CA LYS A 25 -10.89 -23.88 32.19
C LYS A 25 -11.66 -23.17 33.30
N ALA A 26 -12.96 -23.33 33.27
CA ALA A 26 -13.91 -22.94 34.31
C ALA A 26 -13.66 -23.66 35.63
N SER A 27 -13.73 -22.91 36.74
CA SER A 27 -13.95 -23.48 38.08
C SER A 27 -15.17 -22.80 38.69
N THR A 28 -16.14 -23.62 39.05
CA THR A 28 -17.40 -23.29 39.71
C THR A 28 -17.18 -23.02 41.17
N THR A 29 -17.70 -21.91 41.71
CA THR A 29 -18.33 -21.86 43.07
C THR A 29 -19.17 -20.57 43.19
N LYS A 30 -20.47 -20.71 43.50
CA LYS A 30 -21.34 -19.72 44.13
C LYS A 30 -21.38 -20.03 45.64
N PRO A 31 -21.88 -19.18 46.59
CA PRO A 31 -22.80 -18.05 46.45
C PRO A 31 -22.44 -16.83 47.35
N ASP A 32 -23.04 -15.73 47.18
CA ASP A 32 -23.92 -14.98 48.10
C ASP A 32 -23.83 -13.46 47.86
N GLN A 33 -25.00 -12.88 47.94
CA GLN A 33 -25.37 -11.51 47.70
C GLN A 33 -24.67 -10.48 48.58
N VAL A 34 -24.29 -9.35 47.99
CA VAL A 34 -24.55 -8.00 48.54
C VAL A 34 -24.75 -7.02 47.39
N VAL A 35 -25.94 -6.49 47.29
CA VAL A 35 -26.28 -5.36 46.44
C VAL A 35 -25.72 -4.10 47.11
N LEU A 36 -24.73 -3.48 46.47
CA LEU A 36 -24.39 -2.09 46.75
C LEU A 36 -24.48 -1.33 45.43
N LEU A 37 -25.54 -0.57 45.33
CA LEU A 37 -25.70 0.50 44.33
C LEU A 37 -24.66 1.57 44.63
N THR A 38 -23.57 1.61 43.85
CA THR A 38 -22.75 2.80 43.72
C THR A 38 -22.92 3.30 42.32
N GLU A 39 -23.70 4.34 42.13
CA GLU A 39 -23.64 5.22 40.97
C GLU A 39 -22.26 5.82 40.95
N SER A 40 -21.36 5.27 40.14
CA SER A 40 -20.10 5.94 39.78
C SER A 40 -20.30 6.66 38.44
N ASN A 41 -20.28 7.96 38.56
CA ASN A 41 -20.43 8.94 37.51
C ASN A 41 -19.60 8.61 36.25
N SER A 42 -20.30 8.53 35.13
CA SER A 42 -19.85 8.28 33.77
C SER A 42 -19.10 9.45 33.10
N SER A 43 -18.39 10.28 33.85
CA SER A 43 -17.62 11.38 33.27
C SER A 43 -16.31 10.93 32.69
N ASP A 44 -15.71 9.89 33.25
CA ASP A 44 -14.38 9.40 32.78
C ASP A 44 -14.51 8.55 31.52
N ASP A 45 -15.58 7.76 31.37
CA ASP A 45 -15.86 6.99 30.16
C ASP A 45 -16.26 7.90 28.98
N PHE A 46 -16.94 9.04 29.24
CA PHE A 46 -17.31 9.99 28.20
C PHE A 46 -16.05 10.71 27.65
N LEU A 47 -15.13 11.07 28.55
CA LEU A 47 -13.88 11.71 28.14
C LEU A 47 -12.95 10.74 27.39
N ALA A 48 -12.86 9.49 27.84
CA ALA A 48 -12.05 8.47 27.16
C ALA A 48 -12.55 8.22 25.72
N ASN A 49 -13.85 8.05 25.53
CA ASN A 49 -14.43 7.86 24.21
C ASN A 49 -14.31 9.12 23.32
N ALA A 50 -14.43 10.33 23.88
CA ALA A 50 -14.24 11.56 23.13
C ALA A 50 -12.79 11.75 22.65
N PHE A 51 -11.81 11.36 23.48
CA PHE A 51 -10.40 11.39 23.08
C PHE A 51 -10.08 10.35 22.00
N ASP A 52 -10.67 9.16 22.06
CA ASP A 52 -10.48 8.12 21.06
C ASP A 52 -11.13 8.50 19.72
N GLU A 53 -12.34 9.08 19.72
CA GLU A 53 -13.00 9.55 18.49
C GLU A 53 -12.26 10.76 17.85
N GLU A 54 -11.76 11.70 18.63
CA GLU A 54 -11.03 12.86 18.15
C GLU A 54 -9.65 12.43 17.59
N PHE A 55 -9.00 11.43 18.21
CA PHE A 55 -7.72 10.88 17.78
C PHE A 55 -7.85 10.02 16.51
N GLU A 56 -8.93 9.28 16.33
CA GLU A 56 -9.25 8.54 15.09
C GLU A 56 -9.61 9.49 13.93
N PHE A 57 -10.32 10.59 14.22
CA PHE A 57 -10.65 11.60 13.20
C PHE A 57 -9.40 12.30 12.65
N GLU A 58 -8.39 12.58 13.48
CA GLU A 58 -7.12 13.15 13.03
C GLU A 58 -6.27 12.18 12.18
N ARG A 59 -6.51 10.86 12.26
CA ARG A 59 -5.79 9.85 11.46
C ARG A 59 -6.34 9.63 10.06
N SER A 60 -7.56 10.01 9.79
CA SER A 60 -8.18 9.83 8.47
C SER A 60 -7.77 10.94 7.51
N VAL A 61 -6.56 10.88 6.97
CA VAL A 61 -6.13 11.78 5.91
C VAL A 61 -6.94 11.48 4.65
N ASP A 62 -7.68 12.47 4.18
CA ASP A 62 -8.38 12.37 2.90
C ASP A 62 -7.37 12.41 1.75
N LEU A 63 -7.01 11.23 1.25
CA LEU A 63 -6.04 11.06 0.17
C LEU A 63 -6.44 11.77 -1.12
N SER A 64 -7.71 12.15 -1.29
CA SER A 64 -8.17 12.86 -2.48
C SER A 64 -7.73 14.33 -2.50
N LYS A 65 -7.41 14.90 -1.33
CA LYS A 65 -6.96 16.28 -1.17
C LYS A 65 -5.45 16.45 -1.26
N LEU A 66 -4.70 15.36 -1.21
CA LEU A 66 -3.25 15.38 -1.30
C LEU A 66 -2.80 15.54 -2.76
N SER A 67 -1.71 16.28 -2.97
CA SER A 67 -0.99 16.22 -4.24
C SER A 67 -0.43 14.81 -4.49
N ASP A 68 -0.12 14.48 -5.74
CA ASP A 68 0.41 13.17 -6.12
C ASP A 68 1.65 12.77 -5.29
N VAL A 69 2.55 13.71 -5.01
CA VAL A 69 3.76 13.48 -4.22
C VAL A 69 3.44 13.27 -2.74
N GLU A 70 2.56 14.09 -2.16
CA GLU A 70 2.13 13.97 -0.77
C GLU A 70 1.39 12.64 -0.55
N LYS A 71 0.56 12.24 -1.50
CA LYS A 71 -0.13 10.96 -1.47
C LYS A 71 0.85 9.78 -1.40
N ILE A 72 1.86 9.75 -2.29
CA ILE A 72 2.86 8.68 -2.27
C ILE A 72 3.67 8.70 -0.97
N SER A 73 4.02 9.89 -0.45
CA SER A 73 4.73 10.02 0.83
C SER A 73 3.89 9.52 2.00
N HIS A 74 2.61 9.85 2.04
CA HIS A 74 1.69 9.39 3.07
C HIS A 74 1.55 7.86 3.03
N LEU A 75 1.39 7.27 1.85
CA LEU A 75 1.32 5.82 1.68
C LEU A 75 2.59 5.12 2.17
N PHE A 76 3.76 5.69 1.88
CA PHE A 76 5.03 5.14 2.35
C PHE A 76 5.17 5.21 3.87
N GLN A 77 4.89 6.36 4.48
CA GLN A 77 5.03 6.59 5.93
C GLN A 77 4.07 5.70 6.74
N ASN A 78 2.88 5.44 6.21
CA ASN A 78 1.85 4.64 6.88
C ASN A 78 1.80 3.18 6.41
N GLN A 79 2.77 2.73 5.60
CA GLN A 79 2.90 1.35 5.11
C GLN A 79 1.65 0.85 4.38
N LEU A 80 0.98 1.74 3.64
CA LEU A 80 -0.25 1.44 2.92
C LEU A 80 0.05 0.91 1.52
N SER A 81 -0.73 -0.08 1.09
CA SER A 81 -0.63 -0.76 -0.20
C SER A 81 -1.95 -0.77 -0.96
N ASN A 82 -1.91 -1.21 -2.21
CA ASN A 82 -3.08 -1.36 -3.10
C ASN A 82 -3.82 -0.03 -3.33
N VAL A 83 -3.08 1.06 -3.52
CA VAL A 83 -3.66 2.39 -3.76
C VAL A 83 -3.27 2.90 -5.14
N GLN A 84 -4.27 3.31 -5.92
CA GLN A 84 -4.03 3.95 -7.22
C GLN A 84 -3.37 5.30 -7.03
N VAL A 85 -2.21 5.49 -7.66
CA VAL A 85 -1.41 6.71 -7.57
C VAL A 85 -1.04 7.22 -8.94
N ARG A 86 -0.83 8.54 -9.02
CA ARG A 86 -0.16 9.21 -10.11
C ARG A 86 1.16 9.78 -9.58
N GLY A 87 2.17 9.83 -10.43
CA GLY A 87 3.42 10.49 -10.08
C GLY A 87 4.15 10.99 -11.31
N PHE A 88 5.10 11.87 -11.07
CA PHE A 88 6.02 12.40 -12.06
C PHE A 88 7.37 12.62 -11.40
N GLY A 89 8.44 12.28 -12.10
CA GLY A 89 9.78 12.47 -11.57
C GLY A 89 10.86 12.07 -12.56
N ARG A 90 12.09 12.08 -12.07
CA ARG A 90 13.28 11.78 -12.86
C ARG A 90 13.73 10.35 -12.68
N VAL A 91 13.98 9.64 -13.77
CA VAL A 91 14.60 8.31 -13.75
C VAL A 91 16.02 8.46 -13.21
N VAL A 92 16.29 7.88 -12.06
CA VAL A 92 17.62 7.93 -11.42
C VAL A 92 18.39 6.64 -11.62
N ARG A 93 17.70 5.56 -11.99
CA ARG A 93 18.35 4.27 -12.29
C ARG A 93 17.48 3.42 -13.18
N MET A 94 18.07 2.88 -14.24
CA MET A 94 17.49 1.78 -15.00
C MET A 94 17.94 0.46 -14.38
N LEU A 95 17.02 -0.48 -14.23
CA LEU A 95 17.31 -1.82 -13.70
C LEU A 95 17.19 -2.85 -14.84
N PRO A 96 17.84 -4.02 -14.71
CA PRO A 96 17.58 -5.13 -15.61
C PRO A 96 16.09 -5.47 -15.62
N ASP A 97 15.58 -5.89 -16.78
CA ASP A 97 14.21 -6.38 -16.85
C ASP A 97 14.04 -7.58 -15.92
N ASP A 98 12.86 -7.66 -15.31
CA ASP A 98 12.46 -8.85 -14.60
C ASP A 98 11.82 -9.82 -15.60
N ASN A 99 12.40 -11.00 -15.70
CA ASN A 99 11.93 -12.04 -16.60
C ASN A 99 11.34 -13.26 -15.85
N GLU A 100 11.12 -13.13 -14.53
CA GLU A 100 10.46 -14.16 -13.73
C GLU A 100 8.95 -13.97 -13.80
N GLY A 101 8.24 -14.90 -14.43
CA GLY A 101 6.81 -14.77 -14.71
C GLY A 101 6.55 -13.81 -15.87
N SER A 102 5.70 -12.82 -15.66
CA SER A 102 5.47 -11.73 -16.62
C SER A 102 6.67 -10.79 -16.67
N ARG A 103 7.08 -10.40 -17.86
CA ARG A 103 8.24 -9.52 -18.02
C ARG A 103 7.92 -8.08 -17.64
N HIS A 104 8.84 -7.47 -16.90
CA HIS A 104 8.68 -6.07 -16.50
C HIS A 104 9.92 -5.24 -16.84
N GLN A 105 9.70 -4.10 -17.50
CA GLN A 105 10.67 -3.02 -17.55
C GLN A 105 10.70 -2.33 -16.19
N ARG A 106 11.90 -2.23 -15.57
CA ARG A 106 12.04 -1.70 -14.21
C ARG A 106 12.97 -0.49 -14.17
N PHE A 107 12.58 0.53 -13.44
CA PHE A 107 13.39 1.72 -13.21
C PHE A 107 12.98 2.44 -11.92
N ILE A 108 13.92 3.20 -11.35
CA ILE A 108 13.69 3.98 -10.14
C ILE A 108 13.45 5.43 -10.52
N VAL A 109 12.35 6.00 -10.04
CA VAL A 109 11.96 7.40 -10.23
C VAL A 109 12.17 8.16 -8.94
N ARG A 110 12.88 9.30 -9.00
CA ARG A 110 12.97 10.27 -7.91
C ARG A 110 11.88 11.31 -8.08
N LEU A 111 11.02 11.43 -7.07
CA LEU A 111 9.96 12.42 -6.99
C LEU A 111 10.52 13.80 -6.57
N LYS A 112 9.68 14.85 -6.67
CA LYS A 112 10.06 16.22 -6.33
C LYS A 112 10.54 16.40 -4.88
N ASN A 113 10.05 15.60 -3.95
CA ASN A 113 10.44 15.60 -2.54
C ASN A 113 11.68 14.72 -2.23
N ASN A 114 12.41 14.28 -3.25
CA ASN A 114 13.55 13.35 -3.19
C ASN A 114 13.24 11.91 -2.79
N GLN A 115 11.98 11.57 -2.49
CA GLN A 115 11.59 10.18 -2.33
C GLN A 115 11.77 9.42 -3.65
N THR A 116 12.20 8.16 -3.57
CA THR A 116 12.30 7.29 -4.73
C THR A 116 11.22 6.21 -4.69
N VAL A 117 10.76 5.83 -5.86
CA VAL A 117 9.80 4.74 -6.04
C VAL A 117 10.25 3.87 -7.20
N LEU A 118 10.12 2.55 -7.07
CA LEU A 118 10.34 1.61 -8.16
C LEU A 118 9.11 1.62 -9.07
N VAL A 119 9.30 1.72 -10.36
CA VAL A 119 8.25 1.45 -11.36
C VAL A 119 8.54 0.12 -12.01
N ALA A 120 7.55 -0.79 -12.01
CA ALA A 120 7.59 -2.10 -12.65
C ALA A 120 6.49 -2.16 -13.72
N HIS A 121 6.84 -1.86 -14.97
CA HIS A 121 5.92 -1.81 -16.10
C HIS A 121 5.89 -3.16 -16.82
N ASN A 122 4.75 -3.81 -16.83
CA ASN A 122 4.57 -5.09 -17.51
C ASN A 122 4.64 -4.91 -19.03
N ILE A 123 5.69 -5.48 -19.65
CA ILE A 123 5.96 -5.38 -21.08
C ILE A 123 5.45 -6.57 -21.90
N ASP A 124 4.74 -7.50 -21.28
CA ASP A 124 3.98 -8.54 -21.99
C ASP A 124 2.57 -8.05 -22.36
N ILE A 125 2.07 -7.03 -21.64
CA ILE A 125 0.75 -6.43 -21.84
C ILE A 125 0.89 -5.01 -22.38
N GLY A 126 1.73 -4.19 -21.73
CA GLY A 126 1.97 -2.81 -22.12
C GLY A 126 3.15 -2.65 -23.08
N SER A 127 3.18 -1.52 -23.76
CA SER A 127 4.28 -1.18 -24.67
C SER A 127 5.52 -0.74 -23.92
N ARG A 128 6.65 -1.38 -24.15
CA ARG A 128 7.96 -0.99 -23.60
C ARG A 128 8.33 0.45 -23.99
N VAL A 129 8.88 1.22 -23.06
CA VAL A 129 9.49 2.53 -23.34
C VAL A 129 10.97 2.34 -23.73
N ASN A 130 11.24 2.07 -25.01
CA ASN A 130 12.57 1.66 -25.48
C ASN A 130 13.64 2.75 -25.36
N SER A 131 13.26 4.03 -25.45
CA SER A 131 14.18 5.16 -25.41
C SER A 131 14.42 5.74 -24.01
N LEU A 132 13.76 5.19 -22.98
CA LEU A 132 13.87 5.67 -21.60
C LEU A 132 15.27 5.44 -21.05
N ARG A 133 15.87 6.48 -20.44
CA ARG A 133 17.22 6.46 -19.87
C ARG A 133 17.26 7.14 -18.51
N GLU A 134 18.33 6.91 -17.78
CA GLU A 134 18.66 7.68 -16.59
C GLU A 134 18.82 9.17 -16.93
N GLY A 135 18.22 10.03 -16.10
CA GLY A 135 18.15 11.47 -16.33
C GLY A 135 16.87 11.94 -17.02
N ASP A 136 16.07 11.06 -17.60
CA ASP A 136 14.81 11.40 -18.25
C ASP A 136 13.71 11.67 -17.24
N ASP A 137 12.76 12.52 -17.60
CA ASP A 137 11.55 12.77 -16.82
C ASP A 137 10.42 11.87 -17.33
N ILE A 138 9.69 11.24 -16.40
CA ILE A 138 8.59 10.31 -16.71
C ILE A 138 7.43 10.49 -15.76
N GLY A 139 6.22 10.43 -16.29
CA GLY A 139 4.98 10.31 -15.52
C GLY A 139 4.52 8.86 -15.47
N PHE A 140 3.84 8.49 -14.39
CA PHE A 140 3.23 7.18 -14.23
C PHE A 140 1.85 7.29 -13.58
N TYR A 141 1.00 6.30 -13.86
CA TYR A 141 -0.27 6.07 -13.20
C TYR A 141 -0.45 4.56 -13.04
N GLY A 142 -0.62 4.11 -11.81
CA GLY A 142 -0.69 2.68 -11.49
C GLY A 142 -0.97 2.44 -10.02
N VAL A 143 -0.87 1.21 -9.57
CA VAL A 143 -1.11 0.79 -8.19
C VAL A 143 0.19 0.83 -7.41
N TYR A 144 0.16 1.51 -6.26
CA TYR A 144 1.27 1.56 -5.31
C TYR A 144 1.18 0.40 -4.32
N GLU A 145 2.31 -0.28 -4.15
CA GLU A 145 2.53 -1.27 -3.10
C GLU A 145 3.71 -0.86 -2.23
N TRP A 146 3.52 -0.91 -0.93
CA TRP A 146 4.56 -0.54 0.01
C TRP A 146 5.68 -1.58 0.08
N ASN A 147 6.90 -1.12 0.24
CA ASN A 147 8.05 -1.87 0.70
C ASN A 147 9.01 -0.92 1.42
N ASP A 148 9.98 -1.45 2.15
CA ASP A 148 10.96 -0.70 2.95
C ASP A 148 11.93 0.19 2.12
N LYS A 149 11.91 0.07 0.79
CA LYS A 149 12.81 0.80 -0.14
C LYS A 149 12.13 1.97 -0.87
N GLY A 150 10.92 2.35 -0.46
CA GLY A 150 10.18 3.47 -1.05
C GLY A 150 8.91 3.07 -1.78
N GLY A 151 8.63 1.78 -1.87
CA GLY A 151 7.48 1.22 -2.56
C GLY A 151 7.71 0.93 -4.04
N VAL A 152 6.73 0.25 -4.63
CA VAL A 152 6.70 -0.05 -6.07
C VAL A 152 5.37 0.41 -6.66
N VAL A 153 5.41 0.94 -7.89
CA VAL A 153 4.22 1.19 -8.69
C VAL A 153 4.20 0.21 -9.85
N HIS A 154 3.15 -0.59 -9.92
CA HIS A 154 2.86 -1.53 -10.98
C HIS A 154 1.49 -1.24 -11.62
N TRP A 155 0.92 -2.14 -12.45
CA TRP A 155 -0.33 -1.88 -13.17
C TRP A 155 -0.32 -0.56 -13.97
N THR A 156 0.85 -0.24 -14.55
CA THR A 156 1.06 0.97 -15.35
C THR A 156 0.71 0.76 -16.83
N HIS A 157 -0.26 -0.08 -17.14
CA HIS A 157 -0.77 -0.45 -18.46
C HIS A 157 -2.29 -0.58 -18.44
N LYS A 158 -2.92 -0.75 -19.59
CA LYS A 158 -4.34 -1.11 -19.66
C LYS A 158 -4.57 -2.47 -19.03
N ASP A 159 -5.71 -2.61 -18.35
CA ASP A 159 -6.14 -3.93 -17.90
C ASP A 159 -6.91 -4.65 -19.00
N PRO A 160 -6.37 -5.76 -19.56
CA PRO A 160 -7.05 -6.52 -20.60
C PRO A 160 -8.41 -7.09 -20.17
N ASN A 161 -8.59 -7.28 -18.85
CA ASN A 161 -9.80 -7.89 -18.27
C ASN A 161 -10.79 -6.85 -17.72
N GLY A 162 -10.41 -5.56 -17.67
CA GLY A 162 -11.25 -4.48 -17.13
C GLY A 162 -11.56 -4.60 -15.64
N GLN A 163 -10.70 -5.28 -14.86
CA GLN A 163 -10.88 -5.48 -13.42
C GLN A 163 -10.19 -4.39 -12.59
N HIS A 164 -9.24 -3.67 -13.19
CA HIS A 164 -8.49 -2.57 -12.59
C HIS A 164 -8.64 -1.29 -13.39
N PRO A 165 -8.47 -0.11 -12.78
CA PRO A 165 -8.31 1.12 -13.52
C PRO A 165 -7.12 1.05 -14.48
N ASP A 166 -7.29 1.51 -15.70
CA ASP A 166 -6.22 1.57 -16.70
C ASP A 166 -5.06 2.43 -16.22
N GLY A 167 -3.88 1.82 -16.09
CA GLY A 167 -2.64 2.53 -15.83
C GLY A 167 -1.94 2.99 -17.10
N TYR A 168 -0.85 3.74 -16.94
CA TYR A 168 0.01 4.15 -18.06
C TYR A 168 1.36 4.70 -17.57
N LEU A 169 2.34 4.69 -18.47
CA LEU A 169 3.51 5.58 -18.40
C LEU A 169 3.31 6.74 -19.38
N LYS A 170 3.82 7.93 -19.04
CA LYS A 170 3.82 9.10 -19.92
C LYS A 170 5.25 9.58 -20.12
N TYR A 171 5.77 9.45 -21.34
CA TYR A 171 7.13 9.83 -21.70
C TYR A 171 7.16 10.55 -23.04
N VAL A 172 7.82 11.72 -23.09
CA VAL A 172 7.94 12.60 -24.29
C VAL A 172 6.58 12.82 -24.96
N GLY A 173 5.54 13.12 -24.15
CA GLY A 173 4.19 13.41 -24.65
C GLY A 173 3.35 12.18 -25.03
N LEU A 174 3.96 10.99 -25.13
CA LEU A 174 3.26 9.74 -25.47
C LEU A 174 2.82 8.99 -24.21
N LYS A 175 1.72 8.24 -24.32
CA LYS A 175 1.29 7.27 -23.32
C LYS A 175 1.65 5.86 -23.76
N TYR A 176 2.18 5.09 -22.83
CA TYR A 176 2.50 3.68 -22.95
C TYR A 176 1.57 2.92 -22.01
N HIS A 177 0.76 2.01 -22.55
CA HIS A 177 -0.15 1.16 -21.81
C HIS A 177 -0.42 -0.15 -22.52
#